data_1b89da5a0eff8fb845fc80dac77bdd8b
#
_entry.id   1b89da5a0eff8fb845fc80dac77bdd8b
#
_cell.length_a   1.000
_cell.length_b   1.000
_cell.length_c   1.000
_cell.angle_alpha   90.00
_cell.angle_beta   90.00
_cell.angle_gamma   90.00
#
_symmetry.space_group_name_H-M   'P 1'
#
loop_
_entity.id
_entity.type
_entity.pdbx_description
1 polymer ?
#
loop_
_entity_poly.entity_id
_entity_poly.type
_entity_poly.pdbx_seq_one_letter_code
_entity_poly.pdbx_strand_id
1 'polypeptide(L)'
;LAYISDTEVNWCKDLGTVLANDEIINGVSERGGYKVEKKIMRQWSMRITAYSERLLDGLNDLNWPDPLKEMQRNWIGKSKGASIKFKIKNFNYEIEVFTTRPDTLYGVTFMNLAPEHELILKITDKNKIKNIKKYINLVSTKSERERLADNQIASGIFTGAYAIHPLTSEELPIWLSLIHISEP
;
A
#
# COMPACT_ATOMS: atom_id res chain seq x y z
N LEU A 1 12.68 19.67 -7.34
CA LEU A 1 12.33 18.43 -8.03
C LEU A 1 12.88 17.21 -7.31
N ALA A 2 14.19 17.13 -7.06
CA ALA A 2 14.81 16.06 -6.29
C ALA A 2 14.92 16.42 -4.81
N TYR A 3 14.78 15.43 -3.94
CA TYR A 3 14.94 15.57 -2.50
C TYR A 3 15.54 14.29 -1.92
N ILE A 4 16.00 14.35 -0.68
CA ILE A 4 16.52 13.20 0.04
C ILE A 4 15.45 12.72 1.01
N SER A 5 15.18 11.42 1.03
CA SER A 5 14.28 10.77 1.98
C SER A 5 14.83 9.43 2.44
N ASP A 6 14.43 9.02 3.63
CA ASP A 6 14.68 7.67 4.12
C ASP A 6 13.62 6.74 3.50
N THR A 7 14.08 5.78 2.70
CA THR A 7 13.21 4.87 1.92
C THR A 7 13.66 3.44 2.15
N GLU A 8 12.71 2.52 2.23
CA GLU A 8 13.01 1.10 2.26
C GLU A 8 13.54 0.65 0.89
N VAL A 9 14.71 0.03 0.91
CA VAL A 9 15.41 -0.43 -0.30
C VAL A 9 15.82 -1.88 -0.14
N ASN A 10 16.01 -2.55 -1.28
CA ASN A 10 16.52 -3.92 -1.32
C ASN A 10 18.06 -3.88 -1.32
N TRP A 11 18.65 -4.10 -0.16
CA TRP A 11 20.11 -4.06 0.02
C TRP A 11 20.70 -5.45 -0.16
N CYS A 12 21.68 -5.57 -1.02
CA CYS A 12 22.51 -6.77 -1.16
C CYS A 12 23.92 -6.49 -0.63
N LYS A 13 24.26 -7.12 0.51
CA LYS A 13 25.55 -6.91 1.17
C LYS A 13 26.71 -7.40 0.33
N ASP A 14 26.56 -8.56 -0.32
CA ASP A 14 27.61 -9.21 -1.08
C ASP A 14 27.93 -8.47 -2.39
N LEU A 15 26.94 -7.82 -2.99
CA LEU A 15 27.11 -6.95 -4.15
C LEU A 15 27.46 -5.50 -3.76
N GLY A 16 27.25 -5.12 -2.49
CA GLY A 16 27.51 -3.75 -1.99
C GLY A 16 26.62 -2.69 -2.60
N THR A 17 25.41 -3.06 -3.07
CA THR A 17 24.50 -2.14 -3.78
C THR A 17 23.03 -2.38 -3.44
N VAL A 18 22.21 -1.39 -3.77
CA VAL A 18 20.75 -1.48 -3.76
C VAL A 18 20.30 -2.07 -5.09
N LEU A 19 19.31 -2.98 -5.03
CA LEU A 19 18.75 -3.67 -6.18
C LEU A 19 17.31 -3.21 -6.43
N ALA A 20 16.95 -3.10 -7.71
CA ALA A 20 15.56 -2.93 -8.12
C ALA A 20 14.73 -4.21 -7.84
N ASN A 21 13.42 -4.07 -7.78
CA ASN A 21 12.54 -5.23 -7.53
C ASN A 21 12.69 -6.32 -8.61
N ASP A 22 12.94 -5.92 -9.85
CA ASP A 22 13.12 -6.83 -10.99
C ASP A 22 14.44 -7.62 -10.94
N GLU A 23 15.42 -7.15 -10.15
CA GLU A 23 16.71 -7.82 -9.96
C GLU A 23 16.69 -8.84 -8.80
N ILE A 24 15.50 -9.11 -8.24
CA ILE A 24 15.33 -10.03 -7.11
C ILE A 24 14.41 -11.18 -7.52
N ILE A 25 14.92 -12.40 -7.38
CA ILE A 25 14.19 -13.64 -7.66
C ILE A 25 14.22 -14.50 -6.39
N ASN A 26 13.03 -14.82 -5.85
CA ASN A 26 12.91 -15.66 -4.64
C ASN A 26 13.73 -15.15 -3.44
N GLY A 27 13.83 -13.82 -3.25
CA GLY A 27 14.54 -13.20 -2.12
C GLY A 27 16.07 -13.14 -2.26
N VAL A 28 16.59 -13.53 -3.42
CA VAL A 28 18.02 -13.43 -3.76
C VAL A 28 18.23 -12.57 -5.00
N SER A 29 19.43 -12.03 -5.15
CA SER A 29 19.81 -11.27 -6.34
C SER A 29 19.85 -12.17 -7.57
N GLU A 30 19.30 -11.72 -8.69
CA GLU A 30 19.43 -12.40 -9.98
C GLU A 30 20.90 -12.64 -10.34
N ARG A 31 21.71 -11.62 -10.09
CA ARG A 31 23.15 -11.69 -10.31
C ARG A 31 23.84 -12.26 -9.07
N GLY A 32 24.32 -13.50 -9.14
CA GLY A 32 25.13 -14.16 -8.12
C GLY A 32 24.35 -14.91 -7.06
N GLY A 33 23.02 -14.81 -7.00
CA GLY A 33 22.19 -15.57 -6.05
C GLY A 33 22.37 -15.18 -4.58
N TYR A 34 22.82 -13.95 -4.31
CA TYR A 34 23.10 -13.45 -2.96
C TYR A 34 21.84 -13.02 -2.24
N LYS A 35 21.82 -13.21 -0.92
CA LYS A 35 20.70 -12.81 -0.07
C LYS A 35 20.46 -11.30 -0.12
N VAL A 36 19.19 -10.92 -0.28
CA VAL A 36 18.75 -9.52 -0.29
C VAL A 36 17.95 -9.24 0.98
N GLU A 37 18.21 -8.09 1.58
CA GLU A 37 17.55 -7.66 2.81
C GLU A 37 16.89 -6.29 2.59
N LYS A 38 15.69 -6.12 3.09
CA LYS A 38 15.03 -4.80 3.12
C LYS A 38 15.68 -3.95 4.21
N LYS A 39 16.10 -2.74 3.83
CA LYS A 39 16.80 -1.81 4.72
C LYS A 39 16.35 -0.38 4.44
N ILE A 40 16.09 0.39 5.50
CA ILE A 40 15.85 1.82 5.36
C ILE A 40 17.19 2.52 5.11
N MET A 41 17.29 3.20 3.99
CA MET A 41 18.48 3.93 3.58
C MET A 41 18.10 5.30 3.02
N ARG A 42 19.01 6.25 3.21
CA ARG A 42 18.89 7.59 2.68
C ARG A 42 19.07 7.58 1.16
N GLN A 43 18.03 7.96 0.41
CA GLN A 43 17.99 7.87 -1.04
C GLN A 43 17.53 9.18 -1.66
N TRP A 44 17.98 9.43 -2.89
CA TRP A 44 17.44 10.47 -3.73
C TRP A 44 16.06 10.06 -4.24
N SER A 45 15.10 10.94 -4.09
CA SER A 45 13.74 10.79 -4.60
C SER A 45 13.39 11.95 -5.52
N MET A 46 12.54 11.69 -6.52
CA MET A 46 12.04 12.71 -7.43
C MET A 46 10.56 12.98 -7.14
N ARG A 47 10.22 14.26 -7.04
CA ARG A 47 8.84 14.71 -6.76
C ARG A 47 8.03 14.75 -8.06
N ILE A 48 7.87 13.61 -8.72
CA ILE A 48 7.21 13.51 -10.03
C ILE A 48 5.72 13.85 -9.96
N THR A 49 5.03 13.47 -8.88
CA THR A 49 3.59 13.73 -8.68
C THR A 49 3.25 15.22 -8.61
N ALA A 50 4.19 16.08 -8.22
CA ALA A 50 3.99 17.53 -8.22
C ALA A 50 3.82 18.13 -9.63
N TYR A 51 4.11 17.36 -10.67
CA TYR A 51 4.00 17.78 -12.07
C TYR A 51 2.83 17.11 -12.81
N SER A 52 2.09 16.24 -12.16
CA SER A 52 1.04 15.44 -12.78
C SER A 52 -0.03 16.30 -13.48
N GLU A 53 -0.56 17.34 -12.81
CA GLU A 53 -1.53 18.26 -13.40
C GLU A 53 -0.97 18.98 -14.63
N ARG A 54 0.25 19.50 -14.50
CA ARG A 54 0.93 20.21 -15.60
C ARG A 54 1.20 19.29 -16.80
N LEU A 55 1.52 18.02 -16.55
CA LEU A 55 1.71 17.03 -17.61
C LEU A 55 0.37 16.71 -18.31
N LEU A 56 -0.72 16.57 -17.56
CA LEU A 56 -2.06 16.36 -18.12
C LEU A 56 -2.50 17.55 -19.00
N ASP A 57 -2.35 18.76 -18.50
CA ASP A 57 -2.72 19.96 -19.23
C ASP A 57 -1.89 20.09 -20.52
N GLY A 58 -0.57 19.83 -20.46
CA GLY A 58 0.32 19.89 -21.61
C GLY A 58 -0.01 18.90 -22.72
N LEU A 59 -0.72 17.81 -22.45
CA LEU A 59 -1.18 16.87 -23.50
C LEU A 59 -2.14 17.53 -24.48
N ASN A 60 -2.85 18.58 -24.09
CA ASN A 60 -3.82 19.26 -24.95
C ASN A 60 -3.14 20.03 -26.08
N ASP A 61 -1.94 20.56 -25.82
CA ASP A 61 -1.17 21.38 -26.75
C ASP A 61 -0.31 20.54 -27.72
N LEU A 62 -0.20 19.24 -27.49
CA LEU A 62 0.60 18.35 -28.33
C LEU A 62 -0.18 17.92 -29.58
N ASN A 63 0.51 17.91 -30.72
CA ASN A 63 -0.03 17.34 -31.96
C ASN A 63 0.25 15.81 -32.01
N TRP A 64 -0.30 15.10 -31.03
CA TRP A 64 -0.21 13.63 -30.93
C TRP A 64 -1.54 12.97 -31.28
N PRO A 65 -1.54 11.73 -31.80
CA PRO A 65 -2.76 10.96 -31.96
C PRO A 65 -3.52 10.77 -30.65
N ASP A 66 -4.86 10.84 -30.72
CA ASP A 66 -5.72 10.72 -29.53
C ASP A 66 -5.49 9.44 -28.70
N PRO A 67 -5.28 8.26 -29.30
CA PRO A 67 -4.99 7.04 -28.53
C PRO A 67 -3.71 7.16 -27.69
N LEU A 68 -2.69 7.87 -28.19
CA LEU A 68 -1.45 8.09 -27.44
C LEU A 68 -1.67 9.05 -26.28
N LYS A 69 -2.41 10.13 -26.49
CA LYS A 69 -2.78 11.07 -25.41
C LYS A 69 -3.59 10.36 -24.32
N GLU A 70 -4.52 9.49 -24.72
CA GLU A 70 -5.36 8.74 -23.78
C GLU A 70 -4.52 7.75 -22.96
N MET A 71 -3.57 7.06 -23.58
CA MET A 71 -2.61 6.21 -22.87
C MET A 71 -1.82 7.00 -21.82
N GLN A 72 -1.37 8.22 -22.14
CA GLN A 72 -0.66 9.08 -21.20
C GLN A 72 -1.56 9.57 -20.06
N ARG A 73 -2.82 9.94 -20.36
CA ARG A 73 -3.81 10.31 -19.32
C ARG A 73 -4.05 9.16 -18.35
N ASN A 74 -4.23 7.96 -18.86
CA ASN A 74 -4.44 6.75 -18.07
C ASN A 74 -3.21 6.40 -17.23
N TRP A 75 -2.01 6.60 -17.77
CA TRP A 75 -0.76 6.39 -17.04
C TRP A 75 -0.58 7.38 -15.88
N ILE A 76 -0.90 8.65 -16.08
CA ILE A 76 -0.86 9.68 -15.02
C ILE A 76 -1.94 9.41 -13.97
N GLY A 77 -3.11 8.91 -14.38
CA GLY A 77 -4.12 8.36 -13.51
C GLY A 77 -4.75 9.37 -12.55
N LYS A 78 -5.24 10.53 -13.06
CA LYS A 78 -5.95 11.49 -12.21
C LYS A 78 -7.28 10.90 -11.75
N SER A 79 -7.41 10.64 -10.46
CA SER A 79 -8.67 10.21 -9.84
C SER A 79 -9.29 11.33 -8.99
N LYS A 80 -10.62 11.36 -8.96
CA LYS A 80 -11.40 12.25 -8.10
C LYS A 80 -12.24 11.43 -7.14
N GLY A 81 -12.21 11.79 -5.87
CA GLY A 81 -12.92 11.03 -4.84
C GLY A 81 -13.05 11.82 -3.55
N ALA A 82 -13.38 11.13 -2.48
CA ALA A 82 -13.52 11.68 -1.15
C ALA A 82 -12.62 10.94 -0.14
N SER A 83 -12.01 11.70 0.77
CA SER A 83 -11.37 11.16 1.95
C SER A 83 -12.40 10.97 3.05
N ILE A 84 -12.43 9.79 3.64
CA ILE A 84 -13.37 9.39 4.69
C ILE A 84 -12.57 8.96 5.90
N LYS A 85 -12.94 9.47 7.08
CA LYS A 85 -12.30 9.14 8.35
C LYS A 85 -13.16 8.19 9.17
N PHE A 86 -12.59 7.07 9.54
CA PHE A 86 -13.21 6.08 10.42
C PHE A 86 -12.54 6.15 11.79
N LYS A 87 -13.31 6.45 12.83
CA LYS A 87 -12.83 6.42 14.22
C LYS A 87 -12.68 4.99 14.68
N ILE A 88 -11.63 4.69 15.43
CA ILE A 88 -11.44 3.36 16.02
C ILE A 88 -12.11 3.34 17.39
N LYS A 89 -13.00 2.37 17.60
CA LYS A 89 -13.71 2.21 18.88
C LYS A 89 -12.73 2.00 20.02
N ASN A 90 -12.93 2.72 21.14
CA ASN A 90 -12.11 2.67 22.36
C ASN A 90 -10.66 3.20 22.19
N PHE A 91 -10.31 3.79 21.07
CA PHE A 91 -8.99 4.38 20.83
C PHE A 91 -9.15 5.80 20.30
N ASN A 92 -8.17 6.63 20.57
CA ASN A 92 -8.10 7.98 20.00
C ASN A 92 -7.31 7.98 18.68
N TYR A 93 -7.69 7.06 17.77
CA TYR A 93 -7.09 6.95 16.44
C TYR A 93 -8.19 6.98 15.38
N GLU A 94 -7.82 7.49 14.22
CA GLU A 94 -8.67 7.51 13.02
C GLU A 94 -7.90 6.84 11.87
N ILE A 95 -8.63 6.14 11.00
CA ILE A 95 -8.13 5.62 9.74
C ILE A 95 -8.75 6.45 8.64
N GLU A 96 -7.93 7.11 7.85
CA GLU A 96 -8.36 7.85 6.67
C GLU A 96 -8.24 6.95 5.45
N VAL A 97 -9.32 6.83 4.68
CA VAL A 97 -9.37 6.10 3.42
C VAL A 97 -9.84 7.01 2.31
N PHE A 98 -9.26 6.86 1.13
CA PHE A 98 -9.70 7.54 -0.07
C PHE A 98 -10.59 6.59 -0.89
N THR A 99 -11.69 7.11 -1.45
CA THR A 99 -12.54 6.36 -2.37
C THR A 99 -13.00 7.23 -3.53
N THR A 100 -13.02 6.65 -4.74
CA THR A 100 -13.62 7.26 -5.92
C THR A 100 -15.14 7.05 -5.98
N ARG A 101 -15.67 6.16 -5.13
CA ARG A 101 -17.08 5.78 -5.05
C ARG A 101 -17.66 6.00 -3.65
N PRO A 102 -17.78 7.26 -3.18
CA PRO A 102 -18.35 7.56 -1.86
C PRO A 102 -19.81 7.11 -1.70
N ASP A 103 -20.53 6.93 -2.79
CA ASP A 103 -21.89 6.38 -2.86
C ASP A 103 -21.97 4.94 -2.31
N THR A 104 -20.90 4.15 -2.38
CA THR A 104 -20.86 2.77 -1.88
C THR A 104 -20.58 2.66 -0.38
N LEU A 105 -20.38 3.79 0.31
CA LEU A 105 -20.00 3.81 1.73
C LEU A 105 -20.96 3.04 2.63
N TYR A 106 -22.27 3.12 2.36
CA TYR A 106 -23.29 2.39 3.13
C TYR A 106 -23.19 0.85 3.03
N GLY A 107 -22.47 0.35 2.01
CA GLY A 107 -22.23 -1.09 1.82
C GLY A 107 -20.97 -1.62 2.50
N VAL A 108 -20.26 -0.78 3.26
CA VAL A 108 -19.04 -1.21 3.97
C VAL A 108 -19.41 -2.10 5.15
N THR A 109 -18.90 -3.32 5.18
CA THR A 109 -19.17 -4.33 6.21
C THR A 109 -17.96 -4.66 7.08
N PHE A 110 -16.76 -4.36 6.64
CA PHE A 110 -15.51 -4.57 7.38
C PHE A 110 -14.41 -3.65 6.85
N MET A 111 -13.31 -3.56 7.57
CA MET A 111 -12.12 -2.81 7.19
C MET A 111 -10.90 -3.72 7.21
N ASN A 112 -10.04 -3.58 6.20
CA ASN A 112 -8.76 -4.27 6.16
C ASN A 112 -7.60 -3.30 6.33
N LEU A 113 -6.61 -3.72 7.09
CA LEU A 113 -5.33 -3.02 7.19
C LEU A 113 -4.20 -3.90 6.64
N ALA A 114 -3.23 -3.26 5.99
CA ALA A 114 -2.01 -3.91 5.56
C ALA A 114 -1.17 -4.34 6.78
N PRO A 115 -0.44 -5.46 6.71
CA PRO A 115 0.39 -5.96 7.81
C PRO A 115 1.45 -4.97 8.31
N GLU A 116 1.87 -4.07 7.46
CA GLU A 116 2.89 -3.04 7.72
C GLU A 116 2.31 -1.77 8.38
N HIS A 117 0.99 -1.68 8.53
CA HIS A 117 0.34 -0.46 9.03
C HIS A 117 0.65 -0.22 10.51
N GLU A 118 1.09 0.99 10.85
CA GLU A 118 1.56 1.37 12.21
C GLU A 118 0.53 1.18 13.33
N LEU A 119 -0.76 1.29 13.01
CA LEU A 119 -1.83 1.20 14.01
C LEU A 119 -2.08 -0.24 14.46
N ILE A 120 -1.69 -1.26 13.70
CA ILE A 120 -2.07 -2.66 13.96
C ILE A 120 -1.70 -3.08 15.38
N LEU A 121 -0.45 -2.89 15.76
CA LEU A 121 0.01 -3.30 17.10
C LEU A 121 -0.59 -2.44 18.23
N LYS A 122 -1.05 -1.21 17.92
CA LYS A 122 -1.63 -0.28 18.88
C LYS A 122 -3.09 -0.58 19.18
N ILE A 123 -3.84 -1.09 18.17
CA ILE A 123 -5.29 -1.35 18.27
C ILE A 123 -5.64 -2.83 18.50
N THR A 124 -4.67 -3.73 18.30
CA THR A 124 -4.88 -5.16 18.45
C THR A 124 -5.18 -5.54 19.90
N ASP A 125 -6.20 -6.38 20.13
CA ASP A 125 -6.49 -7.00 21.41
C ASP A 125 -5.25 -7.76 21.93
N LYS A 126 -4.95 -7.56 23.22
CA LYS A 126 -3.78 -8.16 23.89
C LYS A 126 -3.70 -9.67 23.71
N ASN A 127 -4.85 -10.35 23.71
CA ASN A 127 -4.95 -11.81 23.55
C ASN A 127 -4.59 -12.26 22.10
N LYS A 128 -4.70 -11.38 21.12
CA LYS A 128 -4.47 -11.67 19.69
C LYS A 128 -3.10 -11.23 19.19
N ILE A 129 -2.37 -10.41 19.93
CA ILE A 129 -1.07 -9.86 19.54
C ILE A 129 -0.10 -10.95 19.07
N LYS A 130 -0.04 -12.10 19.76
CA LYS A 130 0.86 -13.21 19.41
C LYS A 130 0.58 -13.77 18.02
N ASN A 131 -0.70 -13.98 17.71
CA ASN A 131 -1.14 -14.52 16.41
C ASN A 131 -0.94 -13.51 15.29
N ILE A 132 -1.21 -12.23 15.55
CA ILE A 132 -0.99 -11.15 14.60
C ILE A 132 0.49 -10.98 14.27
N LYS A 133 1.39 -10.99 15.26
CA LYS A 133 2.85 -10.96 15.02
C LYS A 133 3.31 -12.16 14.21
N LYS A 134 2.76 -13.36 14.48
CA LYS A 134 3.08 -14.54 13.67
C LYS A 134 2.64 -14.39 12.22
N TYR A 135 1.46 -13.82 11.98
CA TYR A 135 0.95 -13.55 10.65
C TYR A 135 1.79 -12.49 9.91
N ILE A 136 2.12 -11.38 10.57
CA ILE A 136 2.98 -10.33 10.02
C ILE A 136 4.34 -10.92 9.59
N ASN A 137 4.97 -11.71 10.45
CA ASN A 137 6.26 -12.35 10.13
C ASN A 137 6.15 -13.31 8.93
N LEU A 138 5.06 -14.08 8.84
CA LEU A 138 4.84 -15.01 7.73
C LEU A 138 4.66 -14.25 6.42
N VAL A 139 3.96 -13.12 6.47
CA VAL A 139 3.69 -12.29 5.31
C VAL A 139 4.90 -11.47 4.87
N SER A 140 5.70 -10.98 5.82
CA SER A 140 6.91 -10.20 5.51
C SER A 140 7.98 -11.01 4.76
N THR A 141 7.93 -12.35 4.84
CA THR A 141 8.83 -13.22 4.08
C THR A 141 8.43 -13.40 2.62
N LYS A 142 7.17 -13.06 2.25
CA LYS A 142 6.69 -13.15 0.87
C LYS A 142 7.14 -11.94 0.05
N SER A 143 7.65 -12.19 -1.14
CA SER A 143 7.95 -11.15 -2.11
C SER A 143 6.65 -10.48 -2.61
N GLU A 144 6.74 -9.25 -3.12
CA GLU A 144 5.61 -8.53 -3.69
C GLU A 144 4.96 -9.30 -4.86
N ARG A 145 5.79 -9.96 -5.68
CA ARG A 145 5.33 -10.81 -6.78
C ARG A 145 4.58 -12.06 -6.30
N GLU A 146 5.02 -12.68 -5.21
CA GLU A 146 4.31 -13.80 -4.60
C GLU A 146 3.01 -13.36 -3.94
N ARG A 147 2.98 -12.17 -3.36
CA ARG A 147 1.76 -11.55 -2.84
C ARG A 147 0.72 -11.32 -3.96
N LEU A 148 1.18 -10.89 -5.15
CA LEU A 148 0.34 -10.71 -6.35
C LEU A 148 -0.16 -12.04 -6.93
N ALA A 149 0.66 -13.08 -6.92
CA ALA A 149 0.30 -14.40 -7.47
C ALA A 149 -0.62 -15.21 -6.55
N ASP A 150 -0.57 -14.97 -5.23
CA ASP A 150 -1.31 -15.72 -4.19
C ASP A 150 -2.81 -15.34 -4.09
N ASN A 151 -3.35 -14.67 -5.11
CA ASN A 151 -4.73 -14.18 -5.20
C ASN A 151 -5.81 -15.27 -5.06
N GLN A 152 -5.44 -16.55 -4.91
CA GLN A 152 -6.41 -17.65 -4.86
C GLN A 152 -6.86 -18.04 -3.45
N ILE A 153 -6.15 -17.61 -2.41
CA ILE A 153 -6.53 -17.94 -1.03
C ILE A 153 -6.57 -16.64 -0.21
N ALA A 154 -7.78 -16.13 0.00
CA ALA A 154 -7.99 -15.01 0.90
C ALA A 154 -7.55 -15.41 2.32
N SER A 155 -6.46 -14.81 2.80
CA SER A 155 -5.98 -15.01 4.16
C SER A 155 -6.09 -13.72 4.96
N GLY A 156 -6.59 -13.82 6.19
CA GLY A 156 -6.71 -12.66 7.07
C GLY A 156 -6.88 -13.06 8.52
N ILE A 157 -6.53 -12.14 9.41
CA ILE A 157 -6.72 -12.32 10.86
C ILE A 157 -7.50 -11.13 11.42
N PHE A 158 -8.52 -11.42 12.22
CA PHE A 158 -9.27 -10.39 12.93
C PHE A 158 -8.45 -9.80 14.08
N THR A 159 -8.28 -8.47 14.09
CA THR A 159 -7.47 -7.75 15.09
C THR A 159 -8.11 -7.73 16.48
N GLY A 160 -9.44 -7.88 16.57
CA GLY A 160 -10.22 -7.65 17.79
C GLY A 160 -10.71 -6.22 17.96
N ALA A 161 -10.29 -5.31 17.09
CA ALA A 161 -10.71 -3.91 17.08
C ALA A 161 -11.82 -3.66 16.05
N TYR A 162 -12.57 -2.59 16.29
CA TYR A 162 -13.65 -2.14 15.42
C TYR A 162 -13.47 -0.68 15.04
N ALA A 163 -13.78 -0.35 13.80
CA ALA A 163 -13.96 1.02 13.36
C ALA A 163 -15.43 1.41 13.45
N ILE A 164 -15.71 2.69 13.59
CA ILE A 164 -17.09 3.21 13.61
C ILE A 164 -17.41 3.77 12.23
N HIS A 165 -18.48 3.27 11.63
CA HIS A 165 -18.95 3.77 10.35
C HIS A 165 -19.40 5.24 10.49
N PRO A 166 -18.88 6.18 9.68
CA PRO A 166 -19.05 7.62 9.89
C PRO A 166 -20.50 8.11 9.72
N LEU A 167 -21.33 7.38 8.96
CA LEU A 167 -22.72 7.76 8.69
C LEU A 167 -23.75 6.95 9.50
N THR A 168 -23.54 5.63 9.64
CA THR A 168 -24.51 4.74 10.32
C THR A 168 -24.18 4.51 11.78
N SER A 169 -22.97 4.86 12.23
CA SER A 169 -22.43 4.56 13.56
C SER A 169 -22.32 3.05 13.89
N GLU A 170 -22.44 2.18 12.90
CA GLU A 170 -22.24 0.75 13.05
C GLU A 170 -20.77 0.40 13.29
N GLU A 171 -20.56 -0.73 13.96
CA GLU A 171 -19.22 -1.24 14.24
C GLU A 171 -18.73 -2.12 13.10
N LEU A 172 -17.63 -1.73 12.47
CA LEU A 172 -16.99 -2.44 11.38
C LEU A 172 -15.77 -3.19 11.91
N PRO A 173 -15.70 -4.53 11.82
CA PRO A 173 -14.54 -5.28 12.27
C PRO A 173 -13.29 -4.95 11.44
N ILE A 174 -12.16 -4.78 12.14
CA ILE A 174 -10.89 -4.49 11.49
C ILE A 174 -10.08 -5.78 11.35
N TRP A 175 -9.80 -6.16 10.12
CA TRP A 175 -9.01 -7.33 9.75
C TRP A 175 -7.62 -6.93 9.29
N LEU A 176 -6.70 -7.85 9.45
CA LEU A 176 -5.38 -7.79 8.87
C LEU A 176 -5.33 -8.76 7.69
N SER A 177 -5.04 -8.29 6.50
CA SER A 177 -5.00 -9.12 5.31
C SER A 177 -4.02 -8.58 4.28
N LEU A 178 -3.52 -9.47 3.43
CA LEU A 178 -2.76 -9.16 2.21
C LEU A 178 -3.72 -8.84 1.06
N ILE A 179 -4.71 -8.01 1.26
CA ILE A 179 -5.50 -7.56 0.12
C ILE A 179 -4.66 -6.58 -0.67
N HIS A 180 -4.51 -6.86 -1.97
CA HIS A 180 -4.14 -5.83 -2.90
C HIS A 180 -5.23 -4.78 -2.86
N ILE A 181 -4.92 -3.66 -2.22
CA ILE A 181 -5.57 -2.42 -2.58
C ILE A 181 -5.02 -2.15 -3.98
N SER A 182 -5.74 -2.58 -5.01
CA SER A 182 -5.53 -2.03 -6.34
C SER A 182 -5.83 -0.54 -6.18
N GLU A 183 -4.80 0.25 -6.06
CA GLU A 183 -4.96 1.69 -6.22
C GLU A 183 -5.61 1.93 -7.58
N PRO A 184 -6.65 2.79 -7.63
CA PRO A 184 -7.32 3.10 -8.87
C PRO A 184 -6.40 3.82 -9.85
#